data_55cc490e2365585bf98c10c04d7ea866
#
_entry.id   55cc490e2365585bf98c10c04d7ea866
#
_cell.length_a   1.000
_cell.length_b   1.000
_cell.length_c   1.000
_cell.angle_alpha   90.00
_cell.angle_beta   90.00
_cell.angle_gamma   90.00
#
_symmetry.space_group_name_H-M   'P 1'
#
loop_
_entity.id
_entity.type
_entity.pdbx_description
1 polymer ?
#
loop_
_entity_poly.entity_id
_entity_poly.type
_entity_poly.pdbx_seq_one_letter_code
_entity_poly.pdbx_strand_id
1 'polypeptide(L)'
;MNKQELIGILEGLEGDSFIEKYNEGYDQAVRDCLIAAKQLDEPKKVVVPPIIDKFIRANIDPIYEICAWSDHYGSDGRTCEDSKLSAVINWYGKNSNEFYRAVINGYEVKEEPLYYVKLPGVGYLNNADGGIKHTDKEIKAIDERYWPFAVKVDGE
;
A
#
# COMPACT_ATOMS: atom_id res chain seq x y z
N MET A 1 9.50 -17.74 -0.55
CA MET A 1 10.54 -17.50 0.50
C MET A 1 10.93 -16.03 0.43
N ASN A 2 10.73 -15.31 1.50
CA ASN A 2 11.14 -13.92 1.62
C ASN A 2 12.52 -13.82 2.30
N LYS A 3 13.10 -12.60 2.33
CA LYS A 3 14.43 -12.35 2.92
C LYS A 3 14.51 -12.76 4.39
N GLN A 4 13.47 -12.50 5.18
CA GLN A 4 13.44 -12.82 6.60
C GLN A 4 13.40 -14.33 6.84
N GLU A 5 12.65 -15.07 6.04
CA GLU A 5 12.62 -16.53 6.07
C GLU A 5 14.00 -17.12 5.72
N LEU A 6 14.68 -16.58 4.69
CA LEU A 6 16.03 -17.00 4.33
C LEU A 6 17.04 -16.73 5.45
N ILE A 7 17.00 -15.55 6.07
CA ILE A 7 17.85 -15.20 7.20
C ILE A 7 17.61 -16.15 8.36
N GLY A 8 16.35 -16.43 8.72
CA GLY A 8 16.00 -17.35 9.80
C GLY A 8 16.48 -18.78 9.55
N ILE A 9 16.42 -19.28 8.31
CA ILE A 9 16.98 -20.58 7.93
C ILE A 9 18.51 -20.58 8.12
N LEU A 10 19.21 -19.56 7.65
CA LEU A 10 20.67 -19.46 7.75
C LEU A 10 21.13 -19.32 9.21
N GLU A 11 20.43 -18.57 10.04
CA GLU A 11 20.72 -18.44 11.48
C GLU A 11 20.52 -19.77 12.22
N GLY A 12 19.57 -20.60 11.79
CA GLY A 12 19.36 -21.95 12.33
C GLY A 12 20.41 -22.97 11.93
N LEU A 13 21.28 -22.69 10.96
CA LEU A 13 22.34 -23.57 10.50
C LEU A 13 23.69 -23.34 11.21
N GLU A 14 23.85 -22.26 11.99
CA GLU A 14 25.05 -22.00 12.79
C GLU A 14 25.21 -23.04 13.90
N GLY A 15 26.34 -23.72 13.96
CA GLY A 15 26.74 -24.55 15.09
C GLY A 15 26.31 -26.03 15.08
N ASP A 16 25.78 -26.53 13.96
CA ASP A 16 25.11 -27.86 13.93
C ASP A 16 26.01 -29.04 13.52
N SER A 17 27.34 -28.90 13.53
CA SER A 17 28.24 -29.97 13.09
C SER A 17 29.11 -30.55 14.21
N PHE A 18 29.29 -31.87 14.23
CA PHE A 18 30.03 -32.64 15.23
C PHE A 18 31.56 -32.74 15.01
N ILE A 19 32.10 -32.13 13.93
CA ILE A 19 33.53 -32.22 13.57
C ILE A 19 34.15 -30.82 13.55
N GLU A 20 35.01 -30.49 14.53
CA GLU A 20 35.58 -29.15 14.73
C GLU A 20 36.18 -28.46 13.48
N LYS A 21 37.02 -29.17 12.70
CA LYS A 21 37.61 -28.61 11.48
C LYS A 21 36.66 -28.45 10.32
N TYR A 22 35.61 -29.26 10.25
CA TYR A 22 34.56 -29.11 9.26
C TYR A 22 33.63 -27.97 9.62
N ASN A 23 33.45 -27.73 10.91
CA ASN A 23 32.64 -26.65 11.48
C ASN A 23 33.18 -25.27 11.14
N GLU A 24 34.50 -25.04 11.21
CA GLU A 24 35.08 -23.74 10.89
C GLU A 24 34.76 -23.30 9.47
N GLY A 25 34.88 -24.22 8.48
CA GLY A 25 34.54 -23.92 7.11
C GLY A 25 33.04 -23.77 6.84
N TYR A 26 32.23 -24.60 7.48
CA TYR A 26 30.78 -24.54 7.37
C TYR A 26 30.22 -23.28 8.02
N ASP A 27 30.62 -22.96 9.24
CA ASP A 27 30.18 -21.76 9.96
C ASP A 27 30.62 -20.48 9.22
N GLN A 28 31.84 -20.48 8.62
CA GLN A 28 32.28 -19.36 7.81
C GLN A 28 31.39 -19.19 6.56
N ALA A 29 31.06 -20.28 5.86
CA ALA A 29 30.19 -20.24 4.70
C ALA A 29 28.76 -19.76 5.05
N VAL A 30 28.21 -20.20 6.18
CA VAL A 30 26.91 -19.73 6.69
C VAL A 30 26.95 -18.24 7.02
N ARG A 31 28.00 -17.75 7.68
CA ARG A 31 28.17 -16.31 7.97
C ARG A 31 28.29 -15.48 6.70
N ASP A 32 29.03 -15.94 5.71
CA ASP A 32 29.18 -15.25 4.42
C ASP A 32 27.83 -15.18 3.68
N CYS A 33 27.06 -16.27 3.70
CA CYS A 33 25.69 -16.32 3.18
C CYS A 33 24.76 -15.37 3.94
N LEU A 34 24.84 -15.30 5.26
CA LEU A 34 24.06 -14.37 6.10
C LEU A 34 24.38 -12.92 5.78
N ILE A 35 25.67 -12.57 5.61
CA ILE A 35 26.09 -11.24 5.22
C ILE A 35 25.52 -10.88 3.85
N ALA A 36 25.62 -11.78 2.88
CA ALA A 36 25.06 -11.58 1.54
C ALA A 36 23.55 -11.45 1.57
N ALA A 37 22.83 -12.29 2.34
CA ALA A 37 21.39 -12.24 2.48
C ALA A 37 20.91 -10.92 3.14
N LYS A 38 21.65 -10.43 4.15
CA LYS A 38 21.36 -9.15 4.82
C LYS A 38 21.58 -7.94 3.90
N GLN A 39 22.47 -8.06 2.91
CA GLN A 39 22.73 -7.02 1.90
C GLN A 39 21.72 -7.02 0.74
N LEU A 40 20.91 -8.06 0.57
CA LEU A 40 19.86 -8.05 -0.44
C LEU A 40 18.88 -6.91 -0.16
N ASP A 41 18.71 -6.02 -1.13
CA ASP A 41 17.68 -4.99 -1.07
C ASP A 41 16.29 -5.65 -1.15
N GLU A 42 15.44 -5.41 -0.18
CA GLU A 42 14.02 -5.73 -0.34
C GLU A 42 13.42 -4.77 -1.37
N PRO A 43 12.64 -5.28 -2.34
CA PRO A 43 11.95 -4.40 -3.27
C PRO A 43 11.04 -3.49 -2.45
N LYS A 44 11.29 -2.18 -2.52
CA LYS A 44 10.45 -1.19 -1.84
C LYS A 44 9.00 -1.41 -2.25
N LYS A 45 8.13 -1.59 -1.25
CA LYS A 45 6.69 -1.69 -1.50
C LYS A 45 6.20 -0.43 -2.18
N VAL A 46 5.33 -0.61 -3.14
CA VAL A 46 4.68 0.51 -3.83
C VAL A 46 3.64 1.11 -2.91
N VAL A 47 3.55 2.44 -2.88
CA VAL A 47 2.50 3.14 -2.12
C VAL A 47 1.35 3.45 -3.07
N VAL A 48 0.18 2.90 -2.78
CA VAL A 48 -1.02 3.09 -3.61
C VAL A 48 -2.06 3.98 -2.90
N PRO A 49 -2.89 4.74 -3.64
CA PRO A 49 -4.02 5.45 -3.07
C PRO A 49 -5.08 4.49 -2.48
N PRO A 50 -5.89 4.92 -1.49
CA PRO A 50 -6.94 4.09 -0.90
C PRO A 50 -7.96 3.54 -1.90
N ILE A 51 -8.22 4.26 -2.99
CA ILE A 51 -9.14 3.79 -4.05
C ILE A 51 -8.59 2.57 -4.79
N ILE A 52 -7.27 2.51 -4.98
CA ILE A 52 -6.58 1.38 -5.62
C ILE A 52 -6.54 0.18 -4.67
N ASP A 53 -6.30 0.39 -3.38
CA ASP A 53 -6.41 -0.67 -2.37
C ASP A 53 -7.80 -1.31 -2.38
N LYS A 54 -8.86 -0.49 -2.35
CA LYS A 54 -10.24 -0.97 -2.44
C LYS A 54 -10.49 -1.79 -3.70
N PHE A 55 -9.98 -1.34 -4.85
CA PHE A 55 -10.11 -2.06 -6.12
C PHE A 55 -9.38 -3.40 -6.08
N ILE A 56 -8.13 -3.43 -5.62
CA ILE A 56 -7.33 -4.65 -5.53
C ILE A 56 -8.01 -5.69 -4.63
N ARG A 57 -8.51 -5.27 -3.46
CA ARG A 57 -9.17 -6.16 -2.49
C ARG A 57 -10.54 -6.65 -2.94
N ALA A 58 -11.24 -5.87 -3.76
CA ALA A 58 -12.59 -6.22 -4.24
C ALA A 58 -12.59 -7.25 -5.36
N ASN A 59 -11.45 -7.45 -6.04
CA ASN A 59 -11.35 -8.29 -7.22
C ASN A 59 -10.44 -9.50 -6.97
N ILE A 60 -10.87 -10.68 -7.43
CA ILE A 60 -10.10 -11.93 -7.31
C ILE A 60 -8.84 -11.86 -8.19
N ASP A 61 -8.96 -11.33 -9.40
CA ASP A 61 -7.87 -11.05 -10.32
C ASP A 61 -7.87 -9.56 -10.71
N PRO A 62 -7.24 -8.71 -9.87
CA PRO A 62 -7.23 -7.27 -10.11
C PRO A 62 -6.53 -6.86 -11.42
N ILE A 63 -5.56 -7.67 -11.88
CA ILE A 63 -4.83 -7.41 -13.12
C ILE A 63 -5.74 -7.61 -14.32
N TYR A 64 -6.43 -8.74 -14.36
CA TYR A 64 -7.39 -9.01 -15.44
C TYR A 64 -8.48 -7.95 -15.48
N GLU A 65 -9.08 -7.65 -14.34
CA GLU A 65 -10.17 -6.67 -14.24
C GLU A 65 -9.75 -5.27 -14.70
N ILE A 66 -8.60 -4.77 -14.26
CA ILE A 66 -8.16 -3.42 -14.67
C ILE A 66 -7.82 -3.36 -16.16
N CYS A 67 -7.23 -4.43 -16.73
CA CYS A 67 -6.96 -4.49 -18.17
C CYS A 67 -8.26 -4.48 -18.98
N ALA A 68 -9.26 -5.29 -18.58
CA ALA A 68 -10.55 -5.36 -19.25
C ALA A 68 -11.29 -4.00 -19.21
N TRP A 69 -11.31 -3.34 -18.05
CA TRP A 69 -11.93 -2.02 -17.92
C TRP A 69 -11.17 -0.92 -18.66
N SER A 70 -9.82 -0.97 -18.61
CA SER A 70 -8.98 0.00 -19.34
C SER A 70 -9.13 -0.14 -20.85
N ASP A 71 -9.24 -1.37 -21.36
CA ASP A 71 -9.49 -1.62 -22.78
C ASP A 71 -10.89 -1.13 -23.18
N HIS A 72 -11.91 -1.46 -22.38
CA HIS A 72 -13.30 -1.08 -22.65
C HIS A 72 -13.53 0.44 -22.70
N TYR A 73 -12.92 1.19 -21.76
CA TYR A 73 -13.11 2.65 -21.68
C TYR A 73 -11.99 3.46 -22.34
N GLY A 74 -10.80 2.88 -22.49
CA GLY A 74 -9.64 3.57 -23.07
C GLY A 74 -9.60 3.56 -24.60
N SER A 75 -9.94 2.41 -25.21
CA SER A 75 -9.83 2.21 -26.67
C SER A 75 -10.95 2.85 -27.46
N ASP A 76 -12.17 2.89 -26.91
CA ASP A 76 -13.37 3.30 -27.65
C ASP A 76 -13.82 4.73 -27.34
N GLY A 77 -13.07 5.49 -26.54
CA GLY A 77 -13.45 6.85 -26.13
C GLY A 77 -14.74 6.91 -25.31
N ARG A 78 -15.17 5.78 -24.73
CA ARG A 78 -16.33 5.71 -23.85
C ARG A 78 -16.02 6.36 -22.52
N THR A 79 -16.92 7.16 -22.01
CA THR A 79 -16.81 7.75 -20.68
C THR A 79 -17.35 6.77 -19.65
N CYS A 80 -16.53 6.46 -18.61
CA CYS A 80 -17.00 5.69 -17.47
C CYS A 80 -17.86 6.57 -16.57
N GLU A 81 -19.15 6.22 -16.44
CA GLU A 81 -20.11 6.95 -15.57
C GLU A 81 -19.83 6.74 -14.09
N ASP A 82 -19.24 5.59 -13.72
CA ASP A 82 -18.80 5.35 -12.35
C ASP A 82 -17.52 6.15 -12.04
N SER A 83 -17.68 7.18 -11.24
CA SER A 83 -16.59 8.08 -10.85
C SER A 83 -15.43 7.35 -10.11
N LYS A 84 -15.71 6.27 -9.36
CA LYS A 84 -14.71 5.49 -8.65
C LYS A 84 -13.91 4.64 -9.63
N LEU A 85 -14.59 3.92 -10.52
CA LEU A 85 -13.92 3.12 -11.55
C LEU A 85 -13.12 4.01 -12.51
N SER A 86 -13.67 5.16 -12.90
CA SER A 86 -12.96 6.16 -13.72
C SER A 86 -11.67 6.64 -13.06
N ALA A 87 -11.69 6.90 -11.74
CA ALA A 87 -10.49 7.28 -10.99
C ALA A 87 -9.45 6.17 -10.93
N VAL A 88 -9.88 4.90 -10.80
CA VAL A 88 -8.99 3.72 -10.83
C VAL A 88 -8.32 3.59 -12.20
N ILE A 89 -9.09 3.65 -13.31
CA ILE A 89 -8.60 3.57 -14.69
C ILE A 89 -7.61 4.69 -14.98
N ASN A 90 -7.94 5.92 -14.60
CA ASN A 90 -7.06 7.09 -14.77
C ASN A 90 -5.74 6.95 -13.98
N TRP A 91 -5.79 6.42 -12.77
CA TRP A 91 -4.58 6.19 -12.00
C TRP A 91 -3.73 5.09 -12.63
N TYR A 92 -4.35 3.96 -13.03
CA TYR A 92 -3.68 2.86 -13.70
C TYR A 92 -2.99 3.30 -15.00
N GLY A 93 -3.66 4.10 -15.82
CA GLY A 93 -3.09 4.61 -17.08
C GLY A 93 -1.78 5.41 -16.88
N LYS A 94 -1.59 6.00 -15.69
CA LYS A 94 -0.36 6.76 -15.35
C LYS A 94 0.66 5.95 -14.56
N ASN A 95 0.22 4.86 -13.90
CA ASN A 95 1.01 4.11 -12.91
C ASN A 95 0.87 2.59 -13.12
N SER A 96 0.82 2.12 -14.36
CA SER A 96 0.60 0.70 -14.67
C SER A 96 1.67 -0.22 -14.06
N ASN A 97 2.95 0.19 -14.13
CA ASN A 97 4.04 -0.57 -13.53
C ASN A 97 3.92 -0.69 -12.01
N GLU A 98 3.52 0.41 -11.36
CA GLU A 98 3.28 0.45 -9.92
C GLU A 98 2.10 -0.44 -9.54
N PHE A 99 1.05 -0.48 -10.37
CA PHE A 99 -0.11 -1.35 -10.15
C PHE A 99 0.29 -2.83 -10.19
N TYR A 100 1.02 -3.26 -11.22
CA TYR A 100 1.49 -4.64 -11.32
C TYR A 100 2.41 -5.01 -10.15
N ARG A 101 3.35 -4.14 -9.80
CA ARG A 101 4.24 -4.36 -8.67
C ARG A 101 3.48 -4.44 -7.34
N ALA A 102 2.46 -3.61 -7.15
CA ALA A 102 1.60 -3.63 -5.99
C ALA A 102 0.88 -4.99 -5.84
N VAL A 103 0.27 -5.49 -6.91
CA VAL A 103 -0.45 -6.76 -6.88
C VAL A 103 0.48 -7.95 -6.66
N ILE A 104 1.67 -7.95 -7.29
CA ILE A 104 2.61 -9.09 -7.27
C ILE A 104 3.45 -9.10 -5.98
N ASN A 105 4.00 -7.96 -5.57
CA ASN A 105 4.98 -7.85 -4.49
C ASN A 105 4.37 -7.31 -3.18
N GLY A 106 3.09 -6.99 -3.17
CA GLY A 106 2.44 -6.28 -2.07
C GLY A 106 2.70 -4.76 -2.11
N TYR A 107 1.93 -4.03 -1.33
CA TYR A 107 1.91 -2.57 -1.33
C TYR A 107 1.61 -2.01 0.06
N GLU A 108 1.81 -0.70 0.19
CA GLU A 108 1.35 0.10 1.32
C GLU A 108 0.27 1.06 0.83
N VAL A 109 -0.71 1.34 1.67
CA VAL A 109 -1.77 2.29 1.35
C VAL A 109 -1.33 3.68 1.76
N LYS A 110 -1.45 4.65 0.85
CA LYS A 110 -1.18 6.04 1.17
C LYS A 110 -2.17 6.52 2.22
N GLU A 111 -1.67 6.84 3.41
CA GLU A 111 -2.49 7.44 4.44
C GLU A 111 -2.95 8.84 3.98
N GLU A 112 -4.27 9.04 3.91
CA GLU A 112 -4.83 10.38 3.73
C GLU A 112 -4.88 11.05 5.10
N PRO A 113 -4.37 12.29 5.22
CA PRO A 113 -4.45 13.00 6.49
C PRO A 113 -5.91 13.21 6.88
N LEU A 114 -6.21 12.95 8.14
CA LEU A 114 -7.53 13.15 8.72
C LEU A 114 -7.60 14.49 9.46
N TYR A 115 -8.77 15.06 9.50
CA TYR A 115 -9.05 16.36 10.12
C TYR A 115 -10.30 16.30 11.00
N TYR A 116 -10.28 17.02 12.10
CA TYR A 116 -11.48 17.38 12.85
C TYR A 116 -11.98 18.74 12.35
N VAL A 117 -13.28 18.87 12.09
CA VAL A 117 -13.90 20.15 11.78
C VAL A 117 -14.71 20.59 12.98
N LYS A 118 -14.25 21.63 13.70
CA LYS A 118 -14.92 22.17 14.85
C LYS A 118 -15.65 23.49 14.50
N LEU A 119 -16.96 23.40 14.40
CA LEU A 119 -17.81 24.55 14.06
C LEU A 119 -18.12 25.39 15.31
N PRO A 120 -17.97 26.71 15.25
CA PRO A 120 -18.29 27.59 16.36
C PRO A 120 -19.77 27.42 16.80
N GLY A 121 -20.01 27.16 18.07
CA GLY A 121 -21.35 27.05 18.66
C GLY A 121 -22.11 25.76 18.33
N VAL A 122 -21.59 24.88 17.49
CA VAL A 122 -22.26 23.63 17.04
C VAL A 122 -21.53 22.39 17.53
N GLY A 123 -20.19 22.44 17.58
CA GLY A 123 -19.36 21.28 17.93
C GLY A 123 -18.63 20.70 16.75
N TYR A 124 -18.35 19.39 16.80
CA TYR A 124 -17.64 18.69 15.71
C TYR A 124 -18.60 18.26 14.61
N LEU A 125 -18.14 18.38 13.35
CA LEU A 125 -18.84 17.84 12.20
C LEU A 125 -18.76 16.32 12.23
N ASN A 126 -19.91 15.64 12.06
CA ASN A 126 -19.95 14.17 11.97
C ASN A 126 -19.83 13.73 10.51
N ASN A 127 -19.12 12.62 10.28
CA ASN A 127 -19.09 11.94 8.98
C ASN A 127 -20.30 11.01 8.81
N ALA A 128 -20.44 10.43 7.63
CA ALA A 128 -21.55 9.53 7.30
C ALA A 128 -21.62 8.28 8.20
N ASP A 129 -20.50 7.86 8.78
CA ASP A 129 -20.39 6.69 9.65
C ASP A 129 -20.54 7.05 11.14
N GLY A 130 -20.89 8.31 11.47
CA GLY A 130 -21.07 8.81 12.84
C GLY A 130 -19.77 9.17 13.56
N GLY A 131 -18.61 9.11 12.88
CA GLY A 131 -17.33 9.59 13.38
C GLY A 131 -17.15 11.09 13.18
N ILE A 132 -16.07 11.66 13.75
CA ILE A 132 -15.72 13.08 13.67
C ILE A 132 -14.46 13.36 12.85
N LYS A 133 -13.84 12.32 12.27
CA LYS A 133 -12.64 12.43 11.46
C LYS A 133 -13.03 12.44 9.97
N HIS A 134 -12.47 13.37 9.22
CA HIS A 134 -12.76 13.59 7.81
C HIS A 134 -11.47 13.69 7.00
N THR A 135 -11.50 13.26 5.77
CA THR A 135 -10.47 13.60 4.79
C THR A 135 -10.69 15.02 4.23
N ASP A 136 -9.67 15.64 3.66
CA ASP A 136 -9.79 16.92 2.93
C ASP A 136 -10.92 16.90 1.87
N LYS A 137 -11.01 15.80 1.13
CA LYS A 137 -12.04 15.63 0.08
C LYS A 137 -13.45 15.57 0.64
N GLU A 138 -13.64 14.88 1.77
CA GLU A 138 -14.95 14.80 2.43
C GLU A 138 -15.40 16.16 2.96
N ILE A 139 -14.50 16.93 3.58
CA ILE A 139 -14.81 18.26 4.08
C ILE A 139 -15.25 19.17 2.93
N LYS A 140 -14.49 19.19 1.84
CA LYS A 140 -14.80 20.00 0.65
C LYS A 140 -16.08 19.55 -0.07
N ALA A 141 -16.38 18.26 -0.05
CA ALA A 141 -17.61 17.72 -0.63
C ALA A 141 -18.86 18.08 0.17
N ILE A 142 -18.72 18.26 1.50
CA ILE A 142 -19.82 18.75 2.36
C ILE A 142 -20.02 20.23 2.14
N ASP A 143 -19.00 21.05 2.40
CA ASP A 143 -18.99 22.49 2.14
C ASP A 143 -17.54 23.01 2.25
N GLU A 144 -17.03 23.63 1.20
CA GLU A 144 -15.67 24.19 1.16
C GLU A 144 -15.43 25.25 2.26
N ARG A 145 -16.50 25.93 2.73
CA ARG A 145 -16.45 26.90 3.83
C ARG A 145 -16.07 26.29 5.18
N TYR A 146 -16.11 24.96 5.31
CA TYR A 146 -15.70 24.27 6.54
C TYR A 146 -14.18 24.05 6.62
N TRP A 147 -13.47 24.18 5.53
CA TRP A 147 -12.02 23.98 5.49
C TRP A 147 -11.23 24.88 6.47
N PRO A 148 -11.55 26.17 6.66
CA PRO A 148 -10.85 27.00 7.63
C PRO A 148 -10.99 26.53 9.10
N PHE A 149 -11.94 25.67 9.40
CA PHE A 149 -12.19 25.09 10.72
C PHE A 149 -11.61 23.67 10.87
N ALA A 150 -10.92 23.19 9.84
CA ALA A 150 -10.30 21.87 9.83
C ALA A 150 -8.98 21.89 10.60
N VAL A 151 -8.84 21.02 11.58
CA VAL A 151 -7.62 20.80 12.36
C VAL A 151 -7.13 19.40 12.07
N LYS A 152 -5.88 19.28 11.62
CA LYS A 152 -5.26 17.97 11.33
C LYS A 152 -5.23 17.12 12.60
N VAL A 153 -5.62 15.87 12.46
CA VAL A 153 -5.43 14.87 13.52
C VAL A 153 -3.95 14.53 13.54
N ASP A 154 -3.24 14.92 14.60
CA ASP A 154 -1.86 14.47 14.81
C ASP A 154 -1.92 12.97 15.07
N GLY A 155 -1.07 12.21 14.36
CA GLY A 155 -1.02 10.77 14.49
C GLY A 155 -0.64 10.38 15.93
N GLU A 156 -1.45 9.49 16.50
CA GLU A 156 -1.08 8.73 17.68
C GLU A 156 0.01 7.71 17.35
#